data_b5bfe506a4d5c0798d90fba894b8f2bc
#
_entry.id   b5bfe506a4d5c0798d90fba894b8f2bc
#
_cell.length_a   1.000
_cell.length_b   1.000
_cell.length_c   1.000
_cell.angle_alpha   90.00
_cell.angle_beta   90.00
_cell.angle_gamma   90.00
#
_symmetry.space_group_name_H-M   'P 1'
#
loop_
_entity.id
_entity.type
_entity.pdbx_description
1 polymer ?
#
loop_
_entity_poly.entity_id
_entity_poly.type
_entity_poly.pdbx_seq_one_letter_code
_entity_poly.pdbx_strand_id
1 'polypeptide(L)'
;MPQSTLRTFDYPASLIKSYQHWNLLLRPGQPTLGSMVLVCKESVHHYSGISNAASDEQKLIISDIEKVLKYRFDCNKVNYLMLMMVDPAVHFHIIPRYEFPVDFCGKEFVDSHWPKAPSLADELQLEAIYRDELLKTLKSDFCNVAEAVVTEAKKPYRRMYTSGCFDIFHQGHLNILKKTKELCDYLIVGVSTDELIIKSKGRPPIIPFEERISILEANRFVDEVIPQVDKNKQDIVDQYNIDAISVGSDWKGKYPKVTCEMEYFDYTPNVSSTVLKQKLNITPKSVT
;
A
#
# COMPACT_ATOMS: atom_id res chain seq x y z
N MET A 1 0.33 -5.96 -36.19
CA MET A 1 -0.52 -5.91 -34.98
C MET A 1 -1.21 -7.24 -34.81
N PRO A 2 -1.32 -7.80 -33.61
CA PRO A 2 -2.00 -9.09 -33.33
C PRO A 2 -3.52 -8.94 -33.45
N GLN A 3 -4.04 -8.78 -34.68
CA GLN A 3 -5.46 -8.46 -34.93
C GLN A 3 -6.41 -9.56 -34.44
N SER A 4 -6.02 -10.85 -34.49
CA SER A 4 -6.86 -11.95 -34.00
C SER A 4 -7.07 -11.85 -32.49
N THR A 5 -5.97 -11.74 -31.71
CA THR A 5 -6.01 -11.62 -30.25
C THR A 5 -6.80 -10.39 -29.78
N LEU A 6 -6.62 -9.24 -30.45
CA LEU A 6 -7.38 -8.03 -30.14
C LEU A 6 -8.89 -8.22 -30.37
N ARG A 7 -9.30 -8.95 -31.43
CA ARG A 7 -10.72 -9.26 -31.70
C ARG A 7 -11.30 -10.20 -30.65
N THR A 8 -10.55 -11.23 -30.23
CA THR A 8 -10.95 -12.15 -29.16
C THR A 8 -11.34 -11.42 -27.87
N PHE A 9 -10.65 -10.31 -27.58
CA PHE A 9 -10.88 -9.49 -26.39
C PHE A 9 -11.69 -8.21 -26.65
N ASP A 10 -12.49 -8.20 -27.71
CA ASP A 10 -13.46 -7.14 -28.02
C ASP A 10 -12.84 -5.73 -28.21
N TYR A 11 -11.62 -5.67 -28.78
CA TYR A 11 -11.00 -4.40 -29.12
C TYR A 11 -11.72 -3.76 -30.34
N PRO A 12 -11.99 -2.44 -30.36
CA PRO A 12 -11.58 -1.42 -29.39
C PRO A 12 -12.57 -1.17 -28.24
N ALA A 13 -13.72 -1.85 -28.19
CA ALA A 13 -14.77 -1.59 -27.21
C ALA A 13 -14.28 -1.82 -25.76
N SER A 14 -13.45 -2.84 -25.55
CA SER A 14 -12.88 -3.21 -24.26
C SER A 14 -11.61 -2.40 -23.84
N LEU A 15 -11.12 -1.47 -24.68
CA LEU A 15 -9.87 -0.76 -24.43
C LEU A 15 -9.96 0.10 -23.17
N ILE A 16 -9.11 -0.19 -22.18
CA ILE A 16 -8.91 0.62 -20.98
C ILE A 16 -7.87 1.71 -21.28
N LYS A 17 -6.66 1.31 -21.71
CA LYS A 17 -5.56 2.25 -22.00
C LYS A 17 -4.65 1.70 -23.10
N SER A 18 -4.21 2.58 -23.99
CA SER A 18 -3.23 2.27 -25.02
C SER A 18 -1.90 2.91 -24.64
N TYR A 19 -0.86 2.08 -24.48
CA TYR A 19 0.53 2.48 -24.27
C TYR A 19 1.30 2.45 -25.60
N GLN A 20 2.57 2.74 -25.58
CA GLN A 20 3.37 2.74 -26.81
C GLN A 20 3.49 1.32 -27.40
N HIS A 21 3.82 0.34 -26.58
CA HIS A 21 4.06 -1.06 -27.00
C HIS A 21 2.94 -2.03 -26.58
N TRP A 22 1.95 -1.61 -25.77
CA TRP A 22 0.91 -2.46 -25.23
C TRP A 22 -0.47 -1.83 -25.30
N ASN A 23 -1.49 -2.70 -25.35
CA ASN A 23 -2.88 -2.34 -25.10
C ASN A 23 -3.38 -3.06 -23.86
N LEU A 24 -3.97 -2.32 -22.92
CA LEU A 24 -4.67 -2.88 -21.75
C LEU A 24 -6.17 -2.89 -22.03
N LEU A 25 -6.76 -4.07 -21.97
CA LEU A 25 -8.17 -4.32 -22.31
C LEU A 25 -8.91 -4.86 -21.09
N LEU A 26 -10.17 -4.51 -20.91
CA LEU A 26 -11.07 -5.23 -20.01
C LEU A 26 -11.36 -6.61 -20.59
N ARG A 27 -11.17 -7.67 -19.80
CA ARG A 27 -11.48 -9.02 -20.23
C ARG A 27 -13.01 -9.18 -20.33
N PRO A 28 -13.59 -9.69 -21.46
CA PRO A 28 -15.03 -9.86 -21.60
C PRO A 28 -15.63 -10.80 -20.55
N GLY A 29 -15.07 -12.00 -20.41
CA GLY A 29 -15.37 -12.89 -19.29
C GLY A 29 -14.50 -12.57 -18.09
N GLN A 30 -15.07 -12.51 -16.91
CA GLN A 30 -14.41 -12.11 -15.66
C GLN A 30 -14.23 -13.32 -14.74
N PRO A 31 -13.06 -13.98 -14.71
CA PRO A 31 -12.75 -14.98 -13.67
C PRO A 31 -12.90 -14.41 -12.27
N THR A 32 -12.53 -13.15 -12.10
CA THR A 32 -12.79 -12.31 -10.93
C THR A 32 -13.03 -10.87 -11.39
N LEU A 33 -13.70 -10.07 -10.59
CA LEU A 33 -14.00 -8.68 -10.93
C LEU A 33 -12.71 -7.89 -11.21
N GLY A 34 -12.69 -7.14 -12.32
CA GLY A 34 -11.53 -6.34 -12.71
C GLY A 34 -10.47 -7.11 -13.49
N SER A 35 -10.78 -8.33 -13.97
CA SER A 35 -9.87 -9.08 -14.82
C SER A 35 -9.63 -8.37 -16.15
N MET A 36 -8.36 -8.31 -16.57
CA MET A 36 -7.90 -7.58 -17.75
C MET A 36 -7.02 -8.45 -18.65
N VAL A 37 -6.73 -7.93 -19.84
CA VAL A 37 -5.74 -8.52 -20.75
C VAL A 37 -4.77 -7.45 -21.22
N LEU A 38 -3.49 -7.72 -21.11
CA LEU A 38 -2.41 -6.87 -21.61
C LEU A 38 -1.85 -7.49 -22.88
N VAL A 39 -2.07 -6.86 -24.04
CA VAL A 39 -1.70 -7.36 -25.37
C VAL A 39 -0.54 -6.56 -25.94
N CYS A 40 0.55 -7.26 -26.30
CA CYS A 40 1.69 -6.62 -26.97
C CYS A 40 1.29 -6.18 -28.38
N LYS A 41 1.71 -4.98 -28.80
CA LYS A 41 1.47 -4.45 -30.14
C LYS A 41 2.46 -4.95 -31.18
N GLU A 42 3.59 -5.51 -30.73
CA GLU A 42 4.60 -6.09 -31.63
C GLU A 42 4.11 -7.42 -32.20
N SER A 43 4.49 -7.68 -33.46
CA SER A 43 4.11 -8.93 -34.15
C SER A 43 5.07 -10.07 -33.76
N VAL A 44 5.04 -10.47 -32.49
CA VAL A 44 5.88 -11.52 -31.91
C VAL A 44 5.03 -12.61 -31.30
N HIS A 45 5.51 -13.86 -31.41
CA HIS A 45 4.79 -15.05 -30.96
C HIS A 45 5.51 -15.76 -29.79
N HIS A 46 6.62 -15.20 -29.33
CA HIS A 46 7.39 -15.70 -28.18
C HIS A 46 7.72 -14.52 -27.28
N TYR A 47 7.62 -14.71 -25.99
CA TYR A 47 7.89 -13.64 -25.02
C TYR A 47 9.33 -13.11 -25.11
N SER A 48 10.30 -13.99 -25.40
CA SER A 48 11.70 -13.61 -25.63
C SER A 48 11.93 -12.75 -26.88
N GLY A 49 10.92 -12.62 -27.73
CA GLY A 49 10.99 -11.83 -28.98
C GLY A 49 10.51 -10.39 -28.83
N ILE A 50 9.99 -9.99 -27.68
CA ILE A 50 9.59 -8.59 -27.45
C ILE A 50 10.84 -7.70 -27.37
N SER A 51 10.71 -6.45 -27.80
CA SER A 51 11.81 -5.49 -27.69
C SER A 51 12.09 -5.11 -26.23
N ASN A 52 13.32 -4.63 -25.95
CA ASN A 52 13.66 -4.12 -24.62
C ASN A 52 12.72 -2.96 -24.22
N ALA A 53 12.36 -2.09 -25.16
CA ALA A 53 11.43 -0.99 -24.92
C ALA A 53 10.04 -1.49 -24.49
N ALA A 54 9.53 -2.56 -25.13
CA ALA A 54 8.26 -3.18 -24.73
C ALA A 54 8.36 -3.83 -23.35
N SER A 55 9.49 -4.46 -23.03
CA SER A 55 9.75 -5.05 -21.70
C SER A 55 9.83 -4.00 -20.60
N ASP A 56 10.53 -2.90 -20.84
CA ASP A 56 10.67 -1.80 -19.87
C ASP A 56 9.30 -1.12 -19.63
N GLU A 57 8.54 -0.86 -20.69
CA GLU A 57 7.19 -0.30 -20.59
C GLU A 57 6.25 -1.26 -19.84
N GLN A 58 6.36 -2.59 -20.05
CA GLN A 58 5.55 -3.59 -19.35
C GLN A 58 5.72 -3.50 -17.84
N LYS A 59 6.95 -3.31 -17.35
CA LYS A 59 7.23 -3.17 -15.92
C LYS A 59 6.49 -1.97 -15.30
N LEU A 60 6.43 -0.85 -16.02
CA LEU A 60 5.68 0.33 -15.59
C LEU A 60 4.17 0.06 -15.58
N ILE A 61 3.66 -0.59 -16.64
CA ILE A 61 2.24 -0.96 -16.76
C ILE A 61 1.81 -1.90 -15.62
N ILE A 62 2.64 -2.89 -15.27
CA ILE A 62 2.37 -3.82 -14.15
C ILE A 62 2.25 -3.03 -12.84
N SER A 63 3.15 -2.08 -12.58
CA SER A 63 3.08 -1.22 -11.40
C SER A 63 1.78 -0.41 -11.35
N ASP A 64 1.35 0.17 -12.48
CA ASP A 64 0.09 0.91 -12.58
C ASP A 64 -1.11 -0.01 -12.32
N ILE A 65 -1.12 -1.21 -12.90
CA ILE A 65 -2.19 -2.21 -12.72
C ILE A 65 -2.33 -2.58 -11.24
N GLU A 66 -1.24 -2.91 -10.56
CA GLU A 66 -1.26 -3.28 -9.15
C GLU A 66 -1.77 -2.14 -8.26
N LYS A 67 -1.35 -0.90 -8.53
CA LYS A 67 -1.83 0.30 -7.83
C LYS A 67 -3.33 0.52 -8.04
N VAL A 68 -3.80 0.47 -9.29
CA VAL A 68 -5.23 0.67 -9.61
C VAL A 68 -6.09 -0.39 -8.96
N LEU A 69 -5.72 -1.67 -9.10
CA LEU A 69 -6.49 -2.78 -8.54
C LEU A 69 -6.52 -2.76 -7.01
N LYS A 70 -5.38 -2.41 -6.38
CA LYS A 70 -5.32 -2.24 -4.92
C LYS A 70 -6.17 -1.07 -4.44
N TYR A 71 -6.08 0.06 -5.12
CA TYR A 71 -6.86 1.26 -4.77
C TYR A 71 -8.36 1.05 -4.95
N ARG A 72 -8.76 0.48 -6.09
CA ARG A 72 -10.18 0.37 -6.48
C ARG A 72 -10.90 -0.77 -5.78
N PHE A 73 -10.26 -1.93 -5.66
CA PHE A 73 -10.91 -3.16 -5.22
C PHE A 73 -10.27 -3.79 -3.99
N ASP A 74 -9.20 -3.19 -3.44
CA ASP A 74 -8.42 -3.73 -2.32
C ASP A 74 -7.96 -5.19 -2.55
N CYS A 75 -7.59 -5.53 -3.80
CA CYS A 75 -7.21 -6.90 -4.15
C CYS A 75 -6.03 -7.39 -3.29
N ASN A 76 -6.08 -8.68 -2.92
CA ASN A 76 -5.04 -9.31 -2.10
C ASN A 76 -3.80 -9.65 -2.92
N LYS A 77 -3.99 -10.12 -4.16
CA LYS A 77 -2.94 -10.52 -5.11
C LYS A 77 -3.38 -10.26 -6.55
N VAL A 78 -2.42 -10.25 -7.47
CA VAL A 78 -2.68 -10.26 -8.91
C VAL A 78 -1.95 -11.46 -9.52
N ASN A 79 -2.67 -12.30 -10.28
CA ASN A 79 -2.07 -13.35 -11.07
C ASN A 79 -1.90 -12.89 -12.53
N TYR A 80 -0.72 -13.14 -13.09
CA TYR A 80 -0.40 -12.88 -14.50
C TYR A 80 -0.20 -14.20 -15.20
N LEU A 81 -1.07 -14.52 -16.17
CA LEU A 81 -1.06 -15.79 -16.90
C LEU A 81 -0.78 -15.53 -18.38
N MET A 82 0.29 -16.09 -18.91
CA MET A 82 0.63 -16.04 -20.31
C MET A 82 0.23 -17.36 -20.98
N LEU A 83 -0.91 -17.36 -21.68
CA LEU A 83 -1.51 -18.54 -22.31
C LEU A 83 -1.62 -18.31 -23.82
N MET A 84 -0.56 -18.61 -24.56
CA MET A 84 -0.43 -18.35 -26.00
C MET A 84 -0.75 -19.58 -26.86
N MET A 85 -1.69 -20.43 -26.44
CA MET A 85 -2.03 -21.67 -27.17
C MET A 85 -3.03 -21.40 -28.30
N VAL A 86 -4.10 -20.67 -28.01
CA VAL A 86 -5.15 -20.34 -28.98
C VAL A 86 -4.81 -19.04 -29.72
N ASP A 87 -4.37 -18.04 -28.96
CA ASP A 87 -3.94 -16.75 -29.49
C ASP A 87 -2.41 -16.68 -29.42
N PRO A 88 -1.69 -16.76 -30.53
CA PRO A 88 -0.23 -16.87 -30.54
C PRO A 88 0.51 -15.54 -30.23
N ALA A 89 -0.17 -14.40 -30.28
CA ALA A 89 0.46 -13.12 -29.94
C ALA A 89 0.78 -13.02 -28.45
N VAL A 90 1.85 -12.33 -28.12
CA VAL A 90 2.26 -12.15 -26.72
C VAL A 90 1.21 -11.33 -25.97
N HIS A 91 0.58 -11.97 -24.99
CA HIS A 91 -0.41 -11.31 -24.12
C HIS A 91 -0.43 -11.95 -22.74
N PHE A 92 -0.95 -11.20 -21.75
CA PHE A 92 -1.10 -11.64 -20.37
C PHE A 92 -2.55 -11.47 -19.93
N HIS A 93 -3.13 -12.52 -19.36
CA HIS A 93 -4.35 -12.41 -18.57
C HIS A 93 -3.97 -11.92 -17.17
N ILE A 94 -4.63 -10.90 -16.70
CA ILE A 94 -4.41 -10.24 -15.43
C ILE A 94 -5.63 -10.49 -14.57
N ILE A 95 -5.47 -11.28 -13.52
CA ILE A 95 -6.56 -11.75 -12.67
C ILE A 95 -6.32 -11.25 -11.25
N PRO A 96 -7.03 -10.21 -10.80
CA PRO A 96 -7.01 -9.80 -9.40
C PRO A 96 -7.65 -10.87 -8.52
N ARG A 97 -7.11 -11.07 -7.32
CA ARG A 97 -7.53 -12.14 -6.41
C ARG A 97 -8.01 -11.56 -5.08
N TYR A 98 -9.09 -12.14 -4.56
CA TYR A 98 -9.82 -11.60 -3.41
C TYR A 98 -10.09 -12.66 -2.36
N GLU A 99 -9.68 -12.38 -1.11
CA GLU A 99 -10.01 -13.22 0.05
C GLU A 99 -11.45 -12.97 0.52
N PHE A 100 -11.94 -11.75 0.35
CA PHE A 100 -13.28 -11.33 0.75
C PHE A 100 -14.08 -10.84 -0.45
N PRO A 101 -15.45 -10.89 -0.39
CA PRO A 101 -16.29 -10.32 -1.43
C PRO A 101 -15.97 -8.85 -1.70
N VAL A 102 -16.06 -8.47 -2.96
CA VAL A 102 -15.88 -7.08 -3.41
C VAL A 102 -17.22 -6.52 -3.82
N ASP A 103 -17.62 -5.40 -3.23
CA ASP A 103 -18.79 -4.63 -3.69
C ASP A 103 -18.42 -3.76 -4.89
N PHE A 104 -19.20 -3.85 -5.94
CA PHE A 104 -19.12 -2.95 -7.08
C PHE A 104 -20.53 -2.61 -7.58
N CYS A 105 -20.88 -1.33 -7.54
CA CYS A 105 -22.20 -0.83 -7.90
C CYS A 105 -23.36 -1.52 -7.15
N GLY A 106 -23.18 -1.84 -5.86
CA GLY A 106 -24.18 -2.47 -5.02
C GLY A 106 -24.38 -3.97 -5.27
N LYS A 107 -23.47 -4.60 -5.98
CA LYS A 107 -23.43 -6.06 -6.19
C LYS A 107 -22.13 -6.63 -5.65
N GLU A 108 -22.23 -7.72 -4.89
CA GLU A 108 -21.08 -8.44 -4.38
C GLU A 108 -20.52 -9.42 -5.42
N PHE A 109 -19.18 -9.43 -5.54
CA PHE A 109 -18.42 -10.32 -6.41
C PHE A 109 -17.46 -11.14 -5.56
N VAL A 110 -17.49 -12.46 -5.72
CA VAL A 110 -16.69 -13.41 -4.92
C VAL A 110 -15.65 -14.09 -5.82
N ASP A 111 -14.40 -14.20 -5.34
CA ASP A 111 -13.40 -15.09 -5.90
C ASP A 111 -13.60 -16.51 -5.35
N SER A 112 -14.43 -17.31 -6.01
CA SER A 112 -14.82 -18.66 -5.56
C SER A 112 -13.64 -19.65 -5.51
N HIS A 113 -12.48 -19.29 -6.10
CA HIS A 113 -11.30 -20.14 -6.14
C HIS A 113 -10.20 -19.74 -5.15
N TRP A 114 -10.39 -18.63 -4.41
CA TRP A 114 -9.40 -18.24 -3.39
C TRP A 114 -9.20 -19.33 -2.33
N PRO A 115 -7.96 -19.64 -1.90
CA PRO A 115 -6.65 -19.15 -2.37
C PRO A 115 -6.03 -20.00 -3.51
N LYS A 116 -6.79 -20.92 -4.11
CA LYS A 116 -6.34 -21.79 -5.21
C LYS A 116 -6.17 -21.00 -6.52
N ALA A 117 -5.61 -21.62 -7.55
CA ALA A 117 -5.49 -21.00 -8.87
C ALA A 117 -6.85 -20.54 -9.42
N PRO A 118 -6.92 -19.39 -10.11
CA PRO A 118 -8.18 -18.95 -10.73
C PRO A 118 -8.60 -19.92 -11.82
N SER A 119 -9.90 -20.14 -11.95
CA SER A 119 -10.46 -20.86 -13.10
C SER A 119 -10.76 -19.87 -14.22
N LEU A 120 -10.24 -20.14 -15.42
CA LEU A 120 -10.62 -19.41 -16.63
C LEU A 120 -11.84 -20.03 -17.34
N ALA A 121 -12.32 -21.17 -16.86
CA ALA A 121 -13.53 -21.82 -17.37
C ALA A 121 -14.80 -21.29 -16.67
N ASP A 122 -14.68 -20.84 -15.42
CA ASP A 122 -15.79 -20.37 -14.60
C ASP A 122 -15.89 -18.84 -14.64
N GLU A 123 -15.97 -18.29 -15.85
CA GLU A 123 -16.01 -16.84 -16.05
C GLU A 123 -17.41 -16.27 -15.81
N LEU A 124 -17.46 -15.23 -14.99
CA LEU A 124 -18.68 -14.44 -14.83
C LEU A 124 -18.90 -13.56 -16.06
N GLN A 125 -20.04 -13.69 -16.71
CA GLN A 125 -20.47 -12.76 -17.75
C GLN A 125 -21.18 -11.58 -17.10
N LEU A 126 -20.54 -10.41 -17.15
CA LEU A 126 -21.13 -9.19 -16.58
C LEU A 126 -22.30 -8.72 -17.47
N GLU A 127 -23.39 -8.37 -16.84
CA GLU A 127 -24.44 -7.58 -17.48
C GLU A 127 -23.87 -6.27 -18.03
N ALA A 128 -24.41 -5.78 -19.14
CA ALA A 128 -23.87 -4.62 -19.86
C ALA A 128 -23.65 -3.40 -18.93
N ILE A 129 -24.58 -3.16 -18.01
CA ILE A 129 -24.51 -2.03 -17.08
C ILE A 129 -23.27 -2.10 -16.16
N TYR A 130 -22.93 -3.29 -15.62
CA TYR A 130 -21.75 -3.47 -14.77
C TYR A 130 -20.46 -3.44 -15.58
N ARG A 131 -20.48 -4.03 -16.79
CA ARG A 131 -19.32 -4.02 -17.69
C ARG A 131 -18.95 -2.61 -18.12
N ASP A 132 -19.94 -1.82 -18.53
CA ASP A 132 -19.72 -0.47 -19.05
C ASP A 132 -19.27 0.48 -17.92
N GLU A 133 -19.83 0.35 -16.72
CA GLU A 133 -19.38 1.12 -15.56
C GLU A 133 -17.99 0.68 -15.08
N LEU A 134 -17.68 -0.62 -15.10
CA LEU A 134 -16.34 -1.13 -14.79
C LEU A 134 -15.30 -0.59 -15.77
N LEU A 135 -15.59 -0.63 -17.06
CA LEU A 135 -14.70 -0.10 -18.10
C LEU A 135 -14.47 1.41 -17.93
N LYS A 136 -15.52 2.18 -17.69
CA LYS A 136 -15.47 3.62 -17.44
C LYS A 136 -14.64 3.94 -16.19
N THR A 137 -14.87 3.21 -15.10
CA THR A 137 -14.15 3.35 -13.84
C THR A 137 -12.66 3.08 -14.03
N LEU A 138 -12.31 1.95 -14.65
CA LEU A 138 -10.90 1.61 -14.90
C LEU A 138 -10.23 2.61 -15.85
N LYS A 139 -10.90 3.07 -16.91
CA LYS A 139 -10.38 4.15 -17.78
C LYS A 139 -10.01 5.40 -16.99
N SER A 140 -10.90 5.84 -16.11
CA SER A 140 -10.66 7.00 -15.23
C SER A 140 -9.49 6.75 -14.29
N ASP A 141 -9.45 5.60 -13.63
CA ASP A 141 -8.40 5.28 -12.66
C ASP A 141 -7.02 5.18 -13.33
N PHE A 142 -6.93 4.57 -14.52
CA PHE A 142 -5.67 4.50 -15.27
C PHE A 142 -5.24 5.84 -15.90
N CYS A 143 -6.14 6.78 -16.14
CA CYS A 143 -5.79 8.16 -16.47
C CYS A 143 -5.22 8.87 -15.24
N ASN A 144 -5.88 8.75 -14.10
CA ASN A 144 -5.49 9.41 -12.86
C ASN A 144 -4.17 8.86 -12.29
N VAL A 145 -3.90 7.56 -12.42
CA VAL A 145 -2.62 6.96 -12.02
C VAL A 145 -1.47 7.50 -12.86
N ALA A 146 -1.69 7.77 -14.15
CA ALA A 146 -0.68 8.43 -14.99
C ALA A 146 -0.43 9.87 -14.55
N GLU A 147 -1.45 10.58 -14.10
CA GLU A 147 -1.34 11.92 -13.51
C GLU A 147 -0.79 11.86 -12.09
N ALA A 148 -1.15 10.82 -11.30
CA ALA A 148 -0.63 10.60 -9.96
C ALA A 148 0.84 10.13 -9.95
N VAL A 149 1.32 9.46 -11.00
CA VAL A 149 2.77 9.20 -11.21
C VAL A 149 3.51 10.50 -11.53
N VAL A 150 2.84 11.47 -12.15
CA VAL A 150 3.34 12.85 -12.28
C VAL A 150 3.12 13.64 -10.98
N THR A 151 2.16 13.20 -10.14
CA THR A 151 1.79 13.77 -8.83
C THR A 151 1.87 12.77 -7.66
N GLU A 152 2.66 11.71 -7.73
CA GLU A 152 3.39 11.32 -6.52
C GLU A 152 4.26 12.55 -6.25
N ALA A 153 3.66 13.52 -5.61
CA ALA A 153 4.35 14.66 -5.07
C ALA A 153 5.51 14.04 -4.31
N LYS A 154 6.71 14.24 -4.81
CA LYS A 154 7.95 13.75 -4.20
C LYS A 154 7.77 14.04 -2.72
N LYS A 155 7.60 13.00 -1.92
CA LYS A 155 7.36 13.18 -0.50
C LYS A 155 8.46 14.09 0.01
N PRO A 156 8.18 15.05 0.87
CA PRO A 156 9.15 16.06 1.28
C PRO A 156 10.41 15.41 1.85
N TYR A 157 10.28 14.19 2.42
CA TYR A 157 11.39 13.51 3.08
C TYR A 157 11.56 12.08 2.54
N ARG A 158 12.81 11.65 2.38
CA ARG A 158 13.12 10.25 2.08
C ARG A 158 12.96 9.38 3.33
N ARG A 159 13.53 9.83 4.48
CA ARG A 159 13.50 9.10 5.74
C ARG A 159 13.02 9.98 6.86
N MET A 160 12.02 9.53 7.58
CA MET A 160 11.56 10.17 8.80
C MET A 160 11.68 9.24 9.99
N TYR A 161 11.83 9.84 11.14
CA TYR A 161 11.86 9.17 12.42
C TYR A 161 10.75 9.69 13.32
N THR A 162 10.10 8.79 14.03
CA THR A 162 9.25 9.15 15.18
C THR A 162 9.58 8.24 16.34
N SER A 163 9.40 8.67 17.57
CA SER A 163 9.68 7.82 18.72
C SER A 163 8.72 8.03 19.86
N GLY A 164 8.53 6.98 20.63
CA GLY A 164 7.64 7.02 21.78
C GLY A 164 7.64 5.75 22.60
N CYS A 165 6.86 5.81 23.68
CA CYS A 165 6.61 4.63 24.51
C CYS A 165 5.72 3.61 23.82
N PHE A 166 4.71 4.06 23.07
CA PHE A 166 3.68 3.27 22.41
C PHE A 166 2.96 2.26 23.35
N ASP A 167 2.90 2.60 24.65
CA ASP A 167 2.22 1.80 25.66
C ASP A 167 0.70 1.90 25.47
N ILE A 168 -0.03 0.77 25.52
CA ILE A 168 -1.45 0.68 25.20
C ILE A 168 -1.71 1.37 23.85
N PHE A 169 -1.26 0.73 22.76
CA PHE A 169 -1.38 1.27 21.40
C PHE A 169 -2.82 1.72 21.11
N HIS A 170 -2.98 2.93 20.62
CA HIS A 170 -4.30 3.55 20.43
C HIS A 170 -4.33 4.45 19.18
N GLN A 171 -5.52 4.96 18.85
CA GLN A 171 -5.75 5.79 17.66
C GLN A 171 -4.80 6.99 17.53
N GLY A 172 -4.40 7.60 18.64
CA GLY A 172 -3.42 8.70 18.63
C GLY A 172 -2.04 8.26 18.11
N HIS A 173 -1.59 7.06 18.49
CA HIS A 173 -0.37 6.47 17.96
C HIS A 173 -0.50 6.14 16.47
N LEU A 174 -1.64 5.55 16.08
CA LEU A 174 -1.90 5.23 14.66
C LEU A 174 -1.89 6.49 13.79
N ASN A 175 -2.52 7.56 14.27
CA ASN A 175 -2.63 8.82 13.52
C ASN A 175 -1.26 9.48 13.28
N ILE A 176 -0.36 9.49 14.27
CA ILE A 176 0.99 10.05 14.08
C ILE A 176 1.79 9.20 13.08
N LEU A 177 1.72 7.86 13.17
CA LEU A 177 2.40 6.97 12.22
C LEU A 177 1.89 7.20 10.79
N LYS A 178 0.57 7.25 10.61
CA LYS A 178 -0.06 7.51 9.30
C LYS A 178 0.38 8.86 8.72
N LYS A 179 0.24 9.95 9.48
CA LYS A 179 0.63 11.31 9.04
C LYS A 179 2.11 11.40 8.71
N THR A 180 2.98 10.77 9.50
CA THR A 180 4.42 10.74 9.22
C THR A 180 4.71 9.98 7.92
N LYS A 181 4.06 8.82 7.72
CA LYS A 181 4.24 8.02 6.50
C LYS A 181 3.75 8.72 5.23
N GLU A 182 2.76 9.58 5.34
CA GLU A 182 2.30 10.43 4.24
C GLU A 182 3.38 11.42 3.76
N LEU A 183 4.31 11.83 4.64
CA LEU A 183 5.38 12.78 4.35
C LEU A 183 6.71 12.13 3.94
N CYS A 184 6.90 10.81 4.10
CA CYS A 184 8.19 10.17 3.84
C CYS A 184 8.07 8.85 3.08
N ASP A 185 9.14 8.50 2.36
CA ASP A 185 9.24 7.21 1.67
C ASP A 185 9.48 6.07 2.67
N TYR A 186 10.29 6.33 3.73
CA TYR A 186 10.70 5.34 4.71
C TYR A 186 10.53 5.88 6.13
N LEU A 187 9.68 5.22 6.94
CA LEU A 187 9.42 5.58 8.32
C LEU A 187 10.11 4.63 9.29
N ILE A 188 11.02 5.17 10.10
CA ILE A 188 11.67 4.47 11.21
C ILE A 188 10.99 4.87 12.52
N VAL A 189 10.63 3.88 13.33
CA VAL A 189 9.96 4.11 14.62
C VAL A 189 10.85 3.65 15.77
N GLY A 190 11.22 4.58 16.63
CA GLY A 190 11.96 4.30 17.87
C GLY A 190 11.03 3.96 19.02
N VAL A 191 11.14 2.75 19.56
CA VAL A 191 10.35 2.31 20.72
C VAL A 191 11.20 2.42 21.98
N SER A 192 10.78 3.23 22.94
CA SER A 192 11.49 3.36 24.21
C SER A 192 11.55 2.04 24.96
N THR A 193 12.75 1.60 25.37
CA THR A 193 12.92 0.41 26.19
C THR A 193 12.25 0.57 27.55
N ASP A 194 11.98 -0.53 28.23
CA ASP A 194 11.35 -0.49 29.56
C ASP A 194 12.26 0.22 30.56
N GLU A 195 13.58 0.03 30.47
CA GLU A 195 14.59 0.71 31.30
C GLU A 195 14.55 2.23 31.08
N LEU A 196 14.48 2.68 29.82
CA LEU A 196 14.40 4.11 29.52
C LEU A 196 13.11 4.72 30.07
N ILE A 197 11.99 4.00 29.99
CA ILE A 197 10.70 4.44 30.53
C ILE A 197 10.74 4.50 32.05
N ILE A 198 11.26 3.48 32.74
CA ILE A 198 11.43 3.47 34.18
C ILE A 198 12.29 4.64 34.63
N LYS A 199 13.45 4.84 34.00
CA LYS A 199 14.37 5.95 34.28
C LYS A 199 13.68 7.32 34.10
N SER A 200 12.80 7.46 33.12
CA SER A 200 12.19 8.77 32.81
C SER A 200 10.86 9.04 33.50
N LYS A 201 10.08 7.99 33.84
CA LYS A 201 8.74 8.13 34.43
C LYS A 201 8.58 7.50 35.81
N GLY A 202 9.65 6.85 36.34
CA GLY A 202 9.63 6.19 37.66
C GLY A 202 8.76 4.92 37.71
N ARG A 203 8.33 4.39 36.57
CA ARG A 203 7.43 3.22 36.50
C ARG A 203 7.54 2.53 35.15
N PRO A 204 7.35 1.19 35.08
CA PRO A 204 7.33 0.46 33.81
C PRO A 204 6.10 0.79 32.98
N PRO A 205 6.13 0.54 31.66
CA PRO A 205 4.93 0.53 30.83
C PRO A 205 4.01 -0.63 31.22
N ILE A 206 2.76 -0.62 30.75
CA ILE A 206 1.82 -1.73 30.94
C ILE A 206 2.16 -2.89 30.00
N ILE A 207 2.45 -2.54 28.74
CA ILE A 207 2.81 -3.51 27.69
C ILE A 207 4.34 -3.65 27.66
N PRO A 208 4.89 -4.86 27.80
CA PRO A 208 6.32 -5.12 27.74
C PRO A 208 6.94 -4.67 26.41
N PHE A 209 8.24 -4.37 26.42
CA PHE A 209 8.96 -3.85 25.25
C PHE A 209 8.77 -4.72 23.99
N GLU A 210 8.93 -6.03 24.11
CA GLU A 210 8.85 -6.96 23.00
C GLU A 210 7.45 -6.97 22.35
N GLU A 211 6.40 -6.87 23.14
CA GLU A 211 5.04 -6.80 22.61
C GLU A 211 4.78 -5.47 21.91
N ARG A 212 5.32 -4.34 22.43
CA ARG A 212 5.18 -3.02 21.81
C ARG A 212 5.89 -2.94 20.46
N ILE A 213 7.08 -3.57 20.34
CA ILE A 213 7.80 -3.71 19.07
C ILE A 213 6.96 -4.52 18.08
N SER A 214 6.50 -5.69 18.48
CA SER A 214 5.75 -6.60 17.62
C SER A 214 4.49 -5.95 17.02
N ILE A 215 3.77 -5.14 17.80
CA ILE A 215 2.61 -4.38 17.34
C ILE A 215 3.01 -3.36 16.26
N LEU A 216 4.15 -2.70 16.43
CA LEU A 216 4.62 -1.68 15.48
C LEU A 216 5.20 -2.28 14.22
N GLU A 217 5.90 -3.40 14.30
CA GLU A 217 6.40 -4.16 13.13
C GLU A 217 5.26 -4.67 12.25
N ALA A 218 4.12 -5.04 12.85
CA ALA A 218 2.92 -5.43 12.13
C ALA A 218 2.14 -4.24 11.53
N ASN A 219 2.55 -2.99 11.80
CA ASN A 219 1.81 -1.81 11.36
C ASN A 219 2.19 -1.41 9.93
N ARG A 220 1.22 -1.36 9.02
CA ARG A 220 1.45 -1.05 7.60
C ARG A 220 2.07 0.32 7.29
N PHE A 221 2.09 1.25 8.25
CA PHE A 221 2.70 2.57 8.07
C PHE A 221 4.16 2.62 8.50
N VAL A 222 4.69 1.54 9.09
CA VAL A 222 6.04 1.46 9.64
C VAL A 222 6.90 0.58 8.74
N ASP A 223 8.08 1.08 8.36
CA ASP A 223 9.03 0.33 7.54
C ASP A 223 10.10 -0.34 8.39
N GLU A 224 10.47 0.29 9.53
CA GLU A 224 11.49 -0.23 10.42
C GLU A 224 11.19 0.16 11.87
N VAL A 225 11.40 -0.75 12.81
CA VAL A 225 11.30 -0.51 14.24
C VAL A 225 12.66 -0.69 14.88
N ILE A 226 13.08 0.30 15.70
CA ILE A 226 14.36 0.25 16.41
C ILE A 226 14.16 0.48 17.91
N PRO A 227 14.97 -0.13 18.78
CA PRO A 227 14.97 0.16 20.21
C PRO A 227 15.48 1.59 20.47
N GLN A 228 14.77 2.35 21.28
CA GLN A 228 15.23 3.63 21.78
C GLN A 228 15.76 3.44 23.20
N VAL A 229 17.07 3.42 23.36
CA VAL A 229 17.75 3.15 24.64
C VAL A 229 18.05 4.41 25.45
N ASP A 230 18.07 5.58 24.79
CA ASP A 230 18.30 6.89 25.42
C ASP A 230 17.48 8.01 24.76
N LYS A 231 17.74 9.26 25.20
CA LYS A 231 17.07 10.46 24.69
C LYS A 231 17.88 11.20 23.62
N ASN A 232 19.10 10.76 23.32
CA ASN A 232 19.88 11.35 22.23
C ASN A 232 19.27 11.05 20.89
N LYS A 233 18.81 12.08 20.18
CA LYS A 233 18.18 11.95 18.87
C LYS A 233 19.16 12.21 17.74
N GLN A 234 20.25 12.93 18.02
CA GLN A 234 21.23 13.27 17.00
C GLN A 234 21.94 12.01 16.48
N ASP A 235 22.30 11.08 17.35
CA ASP A 235 22.95 9.83 16.94
C ASP A 235 22.05 9.02 15.96
N ILE A 236 20.75 9.00 16.20
CA ILE A 236 19.78 8.35 15.29
C ILE A 236 19.71 9.11 13.96
N VAL A 237 19.68 10.45 14.01
CA VAL A 237 19.66 11.29 12.78
C VAL A 237 20.86 10.98 11.92
N ASP A 238 22.04 10.90 12.51
CA ASP A 238 23.30 10.69 11.80
C ASP A 238 23.43 9.23 11.30
N GLN A 239 23.10 8.26 12.16
CA GLN A 239 23.21 6.83 11.85
C GLN A 239 22.27 6.40 10.73
N TYR A 240 21.03 6.88 10.73
CA TYR A 240 20.00 6.46 9.78
C TYR A 240 19.76 7.46 8.65
N ASN A 241 20.52 8.56 8.58
CA ASN A 241 20.36 9.65 7.62
C ASN A 241 18.90 10.15 7.59
N ILE A 242 18.42 10.59 8.76
CA ILE A 242 17.04 11.08 8.93
C ILE A 242 16.91 12.51 8.40
N ASP A 243 15.99 12.73 7.50
CA ASP A 243 15.69 14.05 6.94
C ASP A 243 14.80 14.87 7.87
N ALA A 244 13.85 14.22 8.57
CA ALA A 244 12.95 14.89 9.50
C ALA A 244 12.49 13.98 10.65
N ILE A 245 12.21 14.58 11.80
CA ILE A 245 11.60 13.91 12.95
C ILE A 245 10.18 14.42 13.16
N SER A 246 9.23 13.51 13.35
CA SER A 246 7.85 13.84 13.70
C SER A 246 7.56 13.64 15.18
N VAL A 247 6.85 14.59 15.77
CA VAL A 247 6.43 14.56 17.18
C VAL A 247 5.06 15.22 17.37
N GLY A 248 4.44 15.01 18.53
CA GLY A 248 3.25 15.76 18.91
C GLY A 248 3.54 17.26 19.11
N SER A 249 2.54 18.11 18.85
CA SER A 249 2.67 19.58 18.96
C SER A 249 3.02 20.08 20.38
N ASP A 250 2.79 19.27 21.42
CA ASP A 250 3.18 19.54 22.81
C ASP A 250 4.70 19.58 23.03
N TRP A 251 5.47 19.03 22.08
CA TRP A 251 6.93 19.08 22.06
C TRP A 251 7.51 20.33 21.41
N LYS A 252 6.68 21.18 20.82
CA LYS A 252 7.14 22.40 20.14
C LYS A 252 7.91 23.29 21.12
N GLY A 253 9.16 23.60 20.79
CA GLY A 253 10.08 24.37 21.63
C GLY A 253 10.71 23.63 22.84
N LYS A 254 10.36 22.34 23.03
CA LYS A 254 10.89 21.51 24.15
C LYS A 254 11.71 20.31 23.66
N TYR A 255 11.65 20.02 22.38
CA TYR A 255 12.36 18.87 21.79
C TYR A 255 13.88 19.14 21.79
N PRO A 256 14.71 18.12 22.01
CA PRO A 256 16.17 18.27 21.89
C PRO A 256 16.55 18.84 20.53
N LYS A 257 17.56 19.70 20.49
CA LYS A 257 18.06 20.22 19.21
C LYS A 257 18.65 19.10 18.38
N VAL A 258 18.25 19.05 17.12
CA VAL A 258 18.74 18.11 16.10
C VAL A 258 19.05 18.89 14.83
N THR A 259 19.84 18.29 13.95
CA THR A 259 20.26 18.92 12.68
C THR A 259 19.27 18.70 11.52
N CYS A 260 18.29 17.82 11.70
CA CYS A 260 17.24 17.55 10.69
C CYS A 260 15.99 18.41 10.92
N GLU A 261 15.07 18.38 9.97
CA GLU A 261 13.78 19.08 10.03
C GLU A 261 12.87 18.51 11.12
N MET A 262 11.91 19.30 11.58
CA MET A 262 10.96 18.92 12.63
C MET A 262 9.53 19.10 12.17
N GLU A 263 8.75 18.02 12.18
CA GLU A 263 7.32 18.02 11.88
C GLU A 263 6.49 17.86 13.16
N TYR A 264 5.53 18.75 13.37
CA TYR A 264 4.69 18.78 14.56
C TYR A 264 3.25 18.48 14.21
N PHE A 265 2.70 17.41 14.80
CA PHE A 265 1.29 17.03 14.57
C PHE A 265 0.42 17.32 15.77
N ASP A 266 -0.77 17.83 15.51
CA ASP A 266 -1.76 18.07 16.55
C ASP A 266 -2.21 16.76 17.20
N TYR A 267 -2.45 16.86 18.50
CA TYR A 267 -2.95 15.77 19.32
C TYR A 267 -4.31 15.26 18.81
N THR A 268 -4.49 13.94 18.87
CA THR A 268 -5.82 13.35 18.63
C THR A 268 -6.69 13.61 19.85
N PRO A 269 -7.83 14.37 19.71
CA PRO A 269 -8.69 14.67 20.84
C PRO A 269 -9.20 13.42 21.56
N ASN A 270 -9.30 13.50 22.89
CA ASN A 270 -9.88 12.47 23.75
C ASN A 270 -9.18 11.10 23.79
N VAL A 271 -7.99 10.97 23.21
CA VAL A 271 -7.24 9.71 23.18
C VAL A 271 -5.80 9.92 23.63
N SER A 272 -5.44 9.30 24.77
CA SER A 272 -4.04 9.16 25.20
C SER A 272 -3.90 7.92 26.09
N SER A 273 -2.68 7.38 26.21
CA SER A 273 -2.41 6.27 27.15
C SER A 273 -2.81 6.62 28.58
N THR A 274 -2.69 7.88 29.00
CA THR A 274 -3.10 8.34 30.35
C THR A 274 -4.63 8.24 30.51
N VAL A 275 -5.39 8.76 29.56
CA VAL A 275 -6.87 8.70 29.57
C VAL A 275 -7.36 7.23 29.53
N LEU A 276 -6.73 6.39 28.74
CA LEU A 276 -7.06 4.96 28.68
C LEU A 276 -6.78 4.27 30.00
N LYS A 277 -5.64 4.51 30.64
CA LYS A 277 -5.30 3.96 31.96
C LYS A 277 -6.34 4.35 33.02
N GLN A 278 -6.75 5.60 33.01
CA GLN A 278 -7.80 6.08 33.95
C GLN A 278 -9.15 5.38 33.69
N LYS A 279 -9.58 5.28 32.43
CA LYS A 279 -10.85 4.60 32.07
C LYS A 279 -10.85 3.10 32.41
N LEU A 280 -9.69 2.45 32.32
CA LEU A 280 -9.52 1.03 32.62
C LEU A 280 -9.22 0.75 34.10
N ASN A 281 -9.16 1.80 34.96
CA ASN A 281 -8.78 1.72 36.37
C ASN A 281 -7.42 1.01 36.60
N ILE A 282 -6.50 1.14 35.65
CA ILE A 282 -5.17 0.59 35.76
C ILE A 282 -4.30 1.53 36.59
N THR A 283 -4.07 1.20 37.84
CA THR A 283 -3.12 1.93 38.70
C THR A 283 -1.73 1.34 38.45
N PRO A 284 -0.74 2.13 38.00
CA PRO A 284 0.62 1.63 37.83
C PRO A 284 1.21 1.20 39.18
N LYS A 285 1.75 -0.02 39.26
CA LYS A 285 2.51 -0.44 40.43
C LYS A 285 3.77 0.43 40.53
N SER A 286 3.99 1.08 41.67
CA SER A 286 5.27 1.71 42.00
C SER A 286 6.34 0.63 42.11
N VAL A 287 7.49 0.85 41.48
CA VAL A 287 8.67 0.02 41.71
C VAL A 287 9.21 0.47 43.10
N THR A 288 9.06 -0.41 44.10
CA THR A 288 9.74 -0.27 45.41
C THR A 288 11.20 -0.62 45.27
#